data_4433f841ac0ba285fe8088819a68c2e6
#
_entry.id   4433f841ac0ba285fe8088819a68c2e6
#
_cell.length_a   1.000
_cell.length_b   1.000
_cell.length_c   1.000
_cell.angle_alpha   90.00
_cell.angle_beta   90.00
_cell.angle_gamma   90.00
#
_symmetry.space_group_name_H-M   'P 1'
#
loop_
_entity.id
_entity.type
_entity.pdbx_description
1 polymer ?
#
loop_
_entity_poly.entity_id
_entity_poly.type
_entity_poly.pdbx_seq_one_letter_code
_entity_poly.pdbx_strand_id
1 'polypeptide(L)'
;MMHRGGTLRLLSFCIYLFSSFLFSTALVKAQETAPNKYGLTVISNPAVYKKQVAADPSQALVDLATYIPGIQLDIRYATANNFLGEPVYTLAKAYLRQPVAQALKNVQSALHQQGLGLKIYDAYRPYRATVYFFDKLRDTVYLAVPWQGSRHNRGCTVDLTLVDLKTGKELRMPTPYDDFTKKAHVNYTDLPAAIIKNRELLKEVMTRQGFQVYAEEWWHFDYYHFKKFDLLDIAFEDLP
;
A
#
# COMPACT_ATOMS: atom_id res chain seq x y z
N MET A 1 -50.27 58.38 -21.96
CA MET A 1 -50.41 57.08 -22.65
C MET A 1 -49.04 56.50 -22.75
N MET A 2 -48.77 55.68 -21.92
CA MET A 2 -48.70 54.27 -21.59
C MET A 2 -47.30 53.65 -21.91
N HIS A 3 -46.67 53.36 -20.84
CA HIS A 3 -45.39 52.64 -20.77
C HIS A 3 -45.53 51.16 -21.08
N ARG A 4 -44.54 50.58 -21.78
CA ARG A 4 -44.13 49.19 -21.68
C ARG A 4 -42.60 49.09 -21.87
N GLY A 5 -41.91 48.59 -20.90
CA GLY A 5 -40.50 48.26 -21.06
C GLY A 5 -39.88 47.88 -19.72
N GLY A 6 -39.74 46.60 -19.47
CA GLY A 6 -38.98 46.22 -18.28
C GLY A 6 -39.20 44.80 -17.78
N THR A 7 -38.85 43.75 -18.56
CA THR A 7 -38.75 42.39 -18.00
C THR A 7 -37.85 41.47 -18.84
N LEU A 8 -36.68 41.95 -19.31
CA LEU A 8 -35.81 41.11 -20.11
C LEU A 8 -34.32 41.12 -19.67
N ARG A 9 -34.01 41.55 -18.44
CA ARG A 9 -32.59 41.60 -18.00
C ARG A 9 -32.20 40.66 -16.84
N LEU A 10 -33.14 39.93 -16.25
CA LEU A 10 -32.81 39.02 -15.11
C LEU A 10 -32.52 37.55 -15.49
N LEU A 11 -32.93 37.11 -16.69
CA LEU A 11 -32.67 35.69 -17.07
C LEU A 11 -31.25 35.42 -17.59
N SER A 12 -30.56 36.44 -18.15
CA SER A 12 -29.18 36.21 -18.68
C SER A 12 -28.11 36.03 -17.60
N PHE A 13 -28.30 36.56 -16.39
CA PHE A 13 -27.28 36.50 -15.34
C PHE A 13 -27.20 35.13 -14.62
N CYS A 14 -28.33 34.43 -14.52
CA CYS A 14 -28.36 33.11 -13.90
C CYS A 14 -27.75 32.01 -14.76
N ILE A 15 -27.79 32.11 -16.09
CA ILE A 15 -27.27 31.10 -17.01
C ILE A 15 -25.74 31.11 -17.00
N TYR A 16 -25.10 32.28 -16.89
CA TYR A 16 -23.62 32.38 -16.84
C TYR A 16 -23.01 31.86 -15.54
N LEU A 17 -23.69 32.03 -14.40
CA LEU A 17 -23.22 31.50 -13.11
C LEU A 17 -23.33 29.98 -13.02
N PHE A 18 -24.35 29.37 -13.62
CA PHE A 18 -24.52 27.91 -13.64
C PHE A 18 -23.52 27.21 -14.59
N SER A 19 -23.21 27.83 -15.74
CA SER A 19 -22.23 27.33 -16.70
C SER A 19 -20.81 27.38 -16.17
N SER A 20 -20.42 28.43 -15.44
CA SER A 20 -19.07 28.55 -14.85
C SER A 20 -18.84 27.56 -13.71
N PHE A 21 -19.88 27.21 -12.94
CA PHE A 21 -19.77 26.23 -11.85
C PHE A 21 -19.63 24.79 -12.38
N LEU A 22 -20.36 24.42 -13.43
CA LEU A 22 -20.26 23.13 -14.10
C LEU A 22 -18.91 22.94 -14.82
N PHE A 23 -18.37 24.00 -15.41
CA PHE A 23 -17.07 23.97 -16.09
C PHE A 23 -15.91 23.83 -15.06
N SER A 24 -16.02 24.50 -13.91
CA SER A 24 -15.03 24.40 -12.82
C SER A 24 -14.98 22.99 -12.20
N THR A 25 -16.13 22.36 -11.97
CA THR A 25 -16.18 20.99 -11.41
C THR A 25 -15.70 19.92 -12.39
N ALA A 26 -15.94 20.10 -13.69
CA ALA A 26 -15.44 19.18 -14.72
C ALA A 26 -13.92 19.28 -14.89
N LEU A 27 -13.35 20.49 -14.84
CA LEU A 27 -11.91 20.72 -14.92
C LEU A 27 -11.17 20.13 -13.69
N VAL A 28 -11.70 20.34 -12.48
CA VAL A 28 -11.12 19.74 -11.26
C VAL A 28 -11.16 18.22 -11.33
N LYS A 29 -12.27 17.62 -11.78
CA LYS A 29 -12.38 16.16 -11.93
C LYS A 29 -11.42 15.59 -12.99
N ALA A 30 -11.20 16.32 -14.10
CA ALA A 30 -10.24 15.93 -15.13
C ALA A 30 -8.78 16.00 -14.64
N GLN A 31 -8.46 16.94 -13.77
CA GLN A 31 -7.12 17.10 -13.20
C GLN A 31 -6.83 16.06 -12.11
N GLU A 32 -7.85 15.58 -11.39
CA GLU A 32 -7.73 14.52 -10.36
C GLU A 32 -7.47 13.12 -10.95
N THR A 33 -7.74 12.91 -12.23
CA THR A 33 -7.60 11.63 -12.93
C THR A 33 -6.57 11.64 -14.06
N ALA A 34 -5.86 12.75 -14.26
CA ALA A 34 -4.84 12.85 -15.30
C ALA A 34 -3.64 11.92 -14.96
N PRO A 35 -3.12 11.19 -15.97
CA PRO A 35 -1.91 10.41 -15.78
C PRO A 35 -0.73 11.29 -15.36
N ASN A 36 0.13 10.76 -14.47
CA ASN A 36 1.37 11.42 -14.08
C ASN A 36 2.42 11.38 -15.20
N LYS A 37 3.61 11.94 -14.96
CA LYS A 37 4.72 11.95 -15.96
C LYS A 37 5.15 10.56 -16.46
N TYR A 38 4.74 9.49 -15.80
CA TYR A 38 5.01 8.10 -16.16
C TYR A 38 3.81 7.40 -16.82
N GLY A 39 2.71 8.13 -17.09
CA GLY A 39 1.51 7.59 -17.73
C GLY A 39 0.57 6.84 -16.78
N LEU A 40 0.77 6.90 -15.48
CA LEU A 40 -0.07 6.21 -14.49
C LEU A 40 -1.08 7.16 -13.84
N THR A 41 -2.31 6.68 -13.70
CA THR A 41 -3.30 7.32 -12.81
C THR A 41 -3.02 6.89 -11.38
N VAL A 42 -2.69 7.89 -10.52
CA VAL A 42 -2.38 7.70 -9.10
C VAL A 42 -3.23 8.66 -8.29
N ILE A 43 -3.95 8.13 -7.32
CA ILE A 43 -4.80 8.95 -6.44
C ILE A 43 -3.91 9.56 -5.35
N SER A 44 -3.71 10.88 -5.43
CA SER A 44 -2.91 11.66 -4.48
C SER A 44 -3.73 12.62 -3.62
N ASN A 45 -5.01 12.85 -3.98
CA ASN A 45 -5.89 13.75 -3.26
C ASN A 45 -6.66 12.99 -2.16
N PRO A 46 -6.46 13.32 -0.86
CA PRO A 46 -7.16 12.67 0.25
C PRO A 46 -8.69 12.76 0.17
N ALA A 47 -9.25 13.84 -0.42
CA ALA A 47 -10.69 13.97 -0.56
C ALA A 47 -11.26 12.99 -1.61
N VAL A 48 -10.52 12.72 -2.70
CA VAL A 48 -10.89 11.70 -3.68
C VAL A 48 -10.84 10.31 -3.06
N TYR A 49 -9.77 10.01 -2.35
CA TYR A 49 -9.64 8.76 -1.61
C TYR A 49 -10.79 8.55 -0.60
N LYS A 50 -11.12 9.58 0.20
CA LYS A 50 -12.25 9.53 1.16
C LYS A 50 -13.59 9.28 0.47
N LYS A 51 -13.83 9.87 -0.71
CA LYS A 51 -15.04 9.60 -1.50
C LYS A 51 -15.09 8.15 -1.99
N GLN A 52 -13.96 7.58 -2.42
CA GLN A 52 -13.90 6.16 -2.80
C GLN A 52 -14.22 5.24 -1.61
N VAL A 53 -13.65 5.51 -0.45
CA VAL A 53 -13.92 4.74 0.78
C VAL A 53 -15.39 4.86 1.21
N ALA A 54 -16.00 6.04 1.07
CA ALA A 54 -17.41 6.23 1.37
C ALA A 54 -18.34 5.46 0.41
N ALA A 55 -17.94 5.32 -0.86
CA ALA A 55 -18.69 4.56 -1.88
C ALA A 55 -18.46 3.04 -1.75
N ASP A 56 -17.26 2.63 -1.38
CA ASP A 56 -16.87 1.23 -1.19
C ASP A 56 -15.91 1.12 0.01
N PRO A 57 -16.39 0.69 1.19
CA PRO A 57 -15.59 0.53 2.39
C PRO A 57 -14.38 -0.43 2.23
N SER A 58 -14.41 -1.34 1.24
CA SER A 58 -13.27 -2.22 0.95
C SER A 58 -12.01 -1.46 0.48
N GLN A 59 -12.19 -0.23 0.00
CA GLN A 59 -11.12 0.67 -0.42
C GLN A 59 -10.36 1.31 0.76
N ALA A 60 -10.86 1.16 1.99
CA ALA A 60 -10.20 1.76 3.15
C ALA A 60 -8.82 1.14 3.41
N LEU A 61 -7.82 2.00 3.63
CA LEU A 61 -6.56 1.64 4.25
C LEU A 61 -6.76 1.62 5.77
N VAL A 62 -6.55 0.48 6.40
CA VAL A 62 -6.71 0.30 7.85
C VAL A 62 -5.34 0.13 8.51
N ASP A 63 -5.15 0.76 9.67
CA ASP A 63 -3.93 0.67 10.47
C ASP A 63 -3.82 -0.74 11.07
N LEU A 64 -2.79 -1.48 10.71
CA LEU A 64 -2.60 -2.87 11.14
C LEU A 64 -2.37 -2.98 12.64
N ALA A 65 -1.75 -1.99 13.29
CA ALA A 65 -1.48 -2.00 14.72
C ALA A 65 -2.79 -2.02 15.54
N THR A 66 -3.82 -1.33 15.05
CA THR A 66 -5.14 -1.30 15.69
C THR A 66 -6.06 -2.43 15.23
N TYR A 67 -5.92 -2.86 13.97
CA TYR A 67 -6.81 -3.84 13.35
C TYR A 67 -6.48 -5.28 13.69
N ILE A 68 -5.20 -5.62 13.88
CA ILE A 68 -4.71 -6.98 14.12
C ILE A 68 -4.08 -7.07 15.51
N PRO A 69 -4.75 -7.66 16.51
CA PRO A 69 -4.21 -7.80 17.85
C PRO A 69 -2.87 -8.55 17.87
N GLY A 70 -1.89 -7.98 18.56
CA GLY A 70 -0.59 -8.61 18.78
C GLY A 70 0.36 -8.61 17.57
N ILE A 71 0.02 -7.92 16.48
CA ILE A 71 0.95 -7.74 15.36
C ILE A 71 2.12 -6.86 15.79
N GLN A 72 3.34 -7.21 15.39
CA GLN A 72 4.51 -6.38 15.63
C GLN A 72 4.85 -5.54 14.41
N LEU A 73 5.32 -4.31 14.62
CA LEU A 73 5.78 -3.42 13.57
C LEU A 73 7.28 -3.14 13.73
N ASP A 74 8.03 -3.26 12.64
CA ASP A 74 9.42 -2.83 12.50
C ASP A 74 9.55 -2.15 11.14
N ILE A 75 8.88 -0.99 10.99
CA ILE A 75 8.73 -0.30 9.70
C ILE A 75 10.08 0.26 9.26
N ARG A 76 10.78 -0.50 8.42
CA ARG A 76 12.17 -0.26 8.04
C ARG A 76 12.36 1.09 7.37
N TYR A 77 11.44 1.48 6.51
CA TYR A 77 11.53 2.76 5.79
C TYR A 77 11.18 3.99 6.64
N ALA A 78 10.69 3.81 7.88
CA ALA A 78 10.55 4.89 8.85
C ALA A 78 11.84 5.15 9.66
N THR A 79 12.89 4.38 9.44
CA THR A 79 14.19 4.47 10.12
C THR A 79 15.32 4.46 9.09
N ALA A 80 16.57 4.65 9.53
CA ALA A 80 17.75 4.46 8.69
C ALA A 80 18.14 2.97 8.50
N ASN A 81 17.43 2.02 9.12
CA ASN A 81 17.70 0.58 9.01
C ASN A 81 17.03 -0.02 7.76
N ASN A 82 17.40 0.47 6.59
CA ASN A 82 16.95 0.03 5.28
C ASN A 82 18.08 0.17 4.26
N PHE A 83 17.87 -0.27 3.03
CA PHE A 83 18.89 -0.28 1.98
C PHE A 83 19.37 1.12 1.54
N LEU A 84 18.64 2.20 1.87
CA LEU A 84 19.04 3.58 1.57
C LEU A 84 19.90 4.21 2.68
N GLY A 85 19.86 3.66 3.90
CA GLY A 85 20.53 4.22 5.06
C GLY A 85 19.90 5.49 5.62
N GLU A 86 18.69 5.86 5.18
CA GLU A 86 17.96 7.06 5.60
C GLU A 86 16.45 6.79 5.72
N PRO A 87 15.72 7.49 6.61
CA PRO A 87 14.26 7.38 6.67
C PRO A 87 13.60 7.94 5.40
N VAL A 88 12.58 7.24 4.91
CA VAL A 88 11.73 7.64 3.78
C VAL A 88 10.33 7.97 4.23
N TYR A 89 9.84 7.26 5.25
CA TYR A 89 8.53 7.50 5.84
C TYR A 89 8.64 8.42 7.05
N THR A 90 7.66 9.28 7.19
CA THR A 90 7.53 10.21 8.33
C THR A 90 6.95 9.53 9.57
N LEU A 91 6.18 8.45 9.39
CA LEU A 91 5.53 7.69 10.45
C LEU A 91 5.82 6.19 10.33
N ALA A 92 6.10 5.55 11.46
CA ALA A 92 6.29 4.10 11.56
C ALA A 92 4.94 3.36 11.64
N LYS A 93 4.12 3.46 10.58
CA LYS A 93 2.79 2.86 10.49
C LYS A 93 2.69 1.89 9.32
N ALA A 94 1.83 0.89 9.46
CA ALA A 94 1.54 -0.10 8.43
C ALA A 94 0.04 -0.10 8.11
N TYR A 95 -0.29 0.13 6.84
CA TYR A 95 -1.67 0.13 6.37
C TYR A 95 -1.86 -0.90 5.26
N LEU A 96 -3.02 -1.55 5.21
CA LEU A 96 -3.46 -2.37 4.09
C LEU A 96 -4.93 -2.06 3.76
N ARG A 97 -5.35 -2.34 2.52
CA ARG A 97 -6.78 -2.34 2.17
C ARG A 97 -7.55 -3.27 3.11
N GLN A 98 -8.75 -2.88 3.49
CA GLN A 98 -9.56 -3.58 4.49
C GLN A 98 -9.66 -5.11 4.25
N PRO A 99 -9.95 -5.65 3.04
CA PRO A 99 -10.00 -7.09 2.85
C PRO A 99 -8.62 -7.76 2.93
N VAL A 100 -7.55 -7.04 2.59
CA VAL A 100 -6.18 -7.54 2.71
C VAL A 100 -5.76 -7.62 4.18
N ALA A 101 -6.09 -6.60 4.97
CA ALA A 101 -5.88 -6.59 6.41
C ALA A 101 -6.69 -7.71 7.11
N GLN A 102 -7.93 -7.98 6.65
CA GLN A 102 -8.73 -9.09 7.18
C GLN A 102 -8.09 -10.45 6.87
N ALA A 103 -7.56 -10.65 5.66
CA ALA A 103 -6.81 -11.86 5.30
C ALA A 103 -5.56 -12.02 6.17
N LEU A 104 -4.80 -10.94 6.38
CA LEU A 104 -3.61 -10.95 7.25
C LEU A 104 -3.95 -11.22 8.73
N LYS A 105 -5.08 -10.71 9.21
CA LYS A 105 -5.61 -11.01 10.56
C LYS A 105 -5.89 -12.50 10.74
N ASN A 106 -6.41 -13.17 9.71
CA ASN A 106 -6.64 -14.61 9.74
C ASN A 106 -5.29 -15.39 9.79
N VAL A 107 -4.26 -14.92 9.06
CA VAL A 107 -2.90 -15.49 9.16
C VAL A 107 -2.37 -15.37 10.59
N GLN A 108 -2.44 -14.17 11.17
CA GLN A 108 -2.00 -13.91 12.55
C GLN A 108 -2.72 -14.84 13.54
N SER A 109 -4.04 -15.00 13.39
CA SER A 109 -4.83 -15.87 14.27
C SER A 109 -4.42 -17.34 14.17
N ALA A 110 -4.11 -17.84 12.96
CA ALA A 110 -3.65 -19.21 12.74
C ALA A 110 -2.25 -19.44 13.32
N LEU A 111 -1.37 -18.45 13.25
CA LEU A 111 -0.03 -18.51 13.82
C LEU A 111 -0.04 -18.48 15.35
N HIS A 112 -0.94 -17.69 15.97
CA HIS A 112 -1.08 -17.62 17.42
C HIS A 112 -1.37 -18.99 18.05
N GLN A 113 -2.11 -19.85 17.37
CA GLN A 113 -2.38 -21.23 17.84
C GLN A 113 -1.10 -22.09 17.90
N GLN A 114 -0.04 -21.65 17.22
CA GLN A 114 1.25 -22.32 17.17
C GLN A 114 2.32 -21.61 18.02
N GLY A 115 1.93 -20.60 18.81
CA GLY A 115 2.86 -19.77 19.60
C GLY A 115 3.70 -18.82 18.75
N LEU A 116 3.25 -18.52 17.51
CA LEU A 116 3.93 -17.64 16.57
C LEU A 116 3.08 -16.40 16.27
N GLY A 117 3.72 -15.37 15.75
CA GLY A 117 3.08 -14.15 15.29
C GLY A 117 3.78 -13.56 14.08
N LEU A 118 3.29 -12.41 13.61
CA LEU A 118 3.85 -11.66 12.49
C LEU A 118 4.54 -10.39 12.97
N LYS A 119 5.63 -10.03 12.25
CA LYS A 119 6.27 -8.72 12.33
C LYS A 119 6.33 -8.12 10.93
N ILE A 120 5.85 -6.89 10.78
CA ILE A 120 5.72 -6.19 9.51
C ILE A 120 6.92 -5.27 9.30
N TYR A 121 7.55 -5.34 8.13
CA TYR A 121 8.64 -4.47 7.68
C TYR A 121 8.15 -3.33 6.80
N ASP A 122 7.20 -3.62 5.87
CA ASP A 122 6.52 -2.65 5.00
C ASP A 122 5.11 -3.14 4.63
N ALA A 123 4.23 -2.20 4.29
CA ALA A 123 2.87 -2.52 3.84
C ALA A 123 2.43 -1.53 2.75
N TYR A 124 1.42 -0.69 2.97
CA TYR A 124 1.12 0.40 2.04
C TYR A 124 2.33 1.33 1.94
N ARG A 125 2.74 1.58 0.70
CA ARG A 125 3.83 2.49 0.34
C ARG A 125 3.26 3.59 -0.54
N PRO A 126 3.28 4.87 -0.15
CA PRO A 126 2.89 5.95 -1.04
C PRO A 126 3.68 5.89 -2.35
N TYR A 127 3.04 6.17 -3.49
CA TYR A 127 3.68 6.05 -4.81
C TYR A 127 4.97 6.89 -4.92
N ARG A 128 4.99 8.08 -4.27
CA ARG A 128 6.20 8.91 -4.20
C ARG A 128 7.42 8.18 -3.64
N ALA A 129 7.23 7.26 -2.70
CA ALA A 129 8.33 6.47 -2.13
C ALA A 129 8.88 5.46 -3.15
N THR A 130 8.02 4.84 -3.97
CA THR A 130 8.46 3.98 -5.09
C THR A 130 9.30 4.77 -6.10
N VAL A 131 8.87 5.99 -6.43
CA VAL A 131 9.65 6.90 -7.31
C VAL A 131 11.00 7.24 -6.67
N TYR A 132 10.98 7.57 -5.38
CA TYR A 132 12.20 7.91 -4.64
C TYR A 132 13.21 6.75 -4.61
N PHE A 133 12.78 5.54 -4.32
CA PHE A 133 13.63 4.34 -4.33
C PHE A 133 14.30 4.14 -5.69
N PHE A 134 13.49 4.20 -6.75
CA PHE A 134 14.01 4.07 -8.10
C PHE A 134 14.98 5.19 -8.49
N ASP A 135 14.69 6.43 -8.11
CA ASP A 135 15.56 7.57 -8.42
C ASP A 135 16.92 7.48 -7.71
N LYS A 136 16.98 6.84 -6.54
CA LYS A 136 18.23 6.63 -5.78
C LYS A 136 19.10 5.52 -6.37
N LEU A 137 18.54 4.35 -6.71
CA LEU A 137 19.33 3.18 -7.09
C LEU A 137 19.26 2.83 -8.57
N ARG A 138 18.20 3.24 -9.30
CA ARG A 138 17.98 2.89 -10.71
C ARG A 138 17.98 1.39 -11.00
N ASP A 139 17.73 0.55 -9.99
CA ASP A 139 17.64 -0.89 -10.13
C ASP A 139 16.25 -1.28 -10.64
N THR A 140 16.19 -2.06 -11.71
CA THR A 140 14.95 -2.54 -12.32
C THR A 140 14.67 -4.02 -12.03
N VAL A 141 15.56 -4.69 -11.30
CA VAL A 141 15.42 -6.10 -10.94
C VAL A 141 14.71 -6.24 -9.60
N TYR A 142 15.17 -5.49 -8.59
CA TYR A 142 14.66 -5.58 -7.23
C TYR A 142 13.70 -4.44 -6.85
N LEU A 143 13.68 -3.34 -7.61
CA LEU A 143 12.81 -2.21 -7.32
C LEU A 143 11.66 -2.10 -8.33
N ALA A 144 10.47 -1.79 -7.81
CA ALA A 144 9.34 -1.45 -8.65
C ALA A 144 9.64 -0.19 -9.46
N VAL A 145 9.39 -0.25 -10.77
CA VAL A 145 9.67 0.86 -11.68
C VAL A 145 8.52 1.89 -11.69
N PRO A 146 8.82 3.20 -11.69
CA PRO A 146 7.80 4.25 -11.60
C PRO A 146 6.67 4.16 -12.62
N TRP A 147 6.96 3.72 -13.86
CA TRP A 147 5.96 3.61 -14.94
C TRP A 147 5.04 2.38 -14.83
N GLN A 148 5.25 1.51 -13.85
CA GLN A 148 4.34 0.39 -13.52
C GLN A 148 3.71 0.57 -12.14
N GLY A 149 4.39 1.28 -11.25
CA GLY A 149 4.07 1.36 -9.84
C GLY A 149 4.33 0.02 -9.12
N SER A 150 3.99 -0.02 -7.84
CA SER A 150 4.13 -1.18 -6.98
C SER A 150 2.75 -1.65 -6.49
N ARG A 151 2.63 -2.94 -6.16
CA ARG A 151 1.45 -3.45 -5.48
C ARG A 151 1.34 -2.93 -4.04
N HIS A 152 2.47 -2.54 -3.40
CA HIS A 152 2.51 -1.76 -2.17
C HIS A 152 1.76 -0.42 -2.31
N ASN A 153 1.86 0.25 -3.47
CA ASN A 153 1.14 1.50 -3.71
C ASN A 153 -0.38 1.30 -3.75
N ARG A 154 -0.86 0.08 -3.87
CA ARG A 154 -2.28 -0.27 -3.84
C ARG A 154 -2.78 -0.63 -2.44
N GLY A 155 -1.88 -0.75 -1.44
CA GLY A 155 -2.18 -1.29 -0.13
C GLY A 155 -2.53 -2.78 -0.15
N CYS A 156 -1.95 -3.52 -1.09
CA CYS A 156 -2.25 -4.93 -1.34
C CYS A 156 -1.05 -5.86 -1.19
N THR A 157 0.06 -5.34 -0.69
CA THR A 157 1.30 -6.08 -0.47
C THR A 157 1.83 -5.83 0.92
N VAL A 158 2.45 -6.82 1.51
CA VAL A 158 3.07 -6.75 2.82
C VAL A 158 4.40 -7.48 2.81
N ASP A 159 5.41 -6.85 3.40
CA ASP A 159 6.71 -7.42 3.71
C ASP A 159 6.76 -7.76 5.19
N LEU A 160 7.05 -9.03 5.52
CA LEU A 160 6.89 -9.50 6.89
C LEU A 160 7.74 -10.74 7.22
N THR A 161 7.82 -11.04 8.52
CA THR A 161 8.45 -12.27 9.03
C THR A 161 7.65 -12.90 10.17
N LEU A 162 8.11 -14.08 10.61
CA LEU A 162 7.58 -14.79 11.76
C LEU A 162 8.31 -14.39 13.05
N VAL A 163 7.57 -14.27 14.15
CA VAL A 163 8.10 -14.08 15.49
C VAL A 163 7.62 -15.17 16.43
N ASP A 164 8.50 -15.61 17.33
CA ASP A 164 8.15 -16.48 18.45
C ASP A 164 7.51 -15.63 19.55
N LEU A 165 6.28 -15.91 19.92
CA LEU A 165 5.53 -15.12 20.90
C LEU A 165 6.05 -15.24 22.33
N LYS A 166 6.73 -16.34 22.65
CA LYS A 166 7.31 -16.53 23.98
C LYS A 166 8.55 -15.65 24.19
N THR A 167 9.37 -15.50 23.14
CA THR A 167 10.65 -14.78 23.22
C THR A 167 10.59 -13.39 22.64
N GLY A 168 9.58 -13.07 21.80
CA GLY A 168 9.46 -11.85 21.02
C GLY A 168 10.47 -11.74 19.88
N LYS A 169 11.28 -12.78 19.61
CA LYS A 169 12.33 -12.77 18.60
C LYS A 169 11.84 -13.30 17.27
N GLU A 170 12.39 -12.75 16.19
CA GLU A 170 12.18 -13.27 14.83
C GLU A 170 12.70 -14.69 14.69
N LEU A 171 11.99 -15.52 13.95
CA LEU A 171 12.54 -16.79 13.50
C LEU A 171 13.64 -16.54 12.46
N ARG A 172 14.64 -17.43 12.43
CA ARG A 172 15.71 -17.34 11.42
C ARG A 172 15.14 -17.60 10.04
N MET A 173 15.30 -16.63 9.15
CA MET A 173 14.87 -16.66 7.76
C MET A 173 16.10 -16.74 6.82
N PRO A 174 15.92 -16.98 5.49
CA PRO A 174 17.02 -17.16 4.55
C PRO A 174 18.05 -16.04 4.56
N THR A 175 17.61 -14.80 4.63
CA THR A 175 18.44 -13.60 4.66
C THR A 175 17.82 -12.55 5.58
N PRO A 176 18.52 -11.47 5.91
CA PRO A 176 17.88 -10.24 6.38
C PRO A 176 16.85 -9.71 5.37
N TYR A 177 15.98 -8.82 5.82
CA TYR A 177 15.08 -8.07 4.97
C TYR A 177 15.88 -7.15 4.02
N ASP A 178 15.39 -6.95 2.79
CA ASP A 178 16.06 -6.18 1.72
C ASP A 178 17.44 -6.72 1.31
N ASP A 179 17.69 -8.00 1.51
CA ASP A 179 18.87 -8.68 0.95
C ASP A 179 18.62 -9.03 -0.53
N PHE A 180 19.16 -8.23 -1.43
CA PHE A 180 19.00 -8.38 -2.88
C PHE A 180 19.95 -9.44 -3.47
N THR A 181 20.09 -10.58 -2.80
CA THR A 181 20.87 -11.71 -3.29
C THR A 181 19.97 -12.91 -3.62
N LYS A 182 20.50 -13.84 -4.43
CA LYS A 182 19.79 -15.08 -4.77
C LYS A 182 19.39 -15.92 -3.55
N LYS A 183 20.01 -15.69 -2.38
CA LYS A 183 19.65 -16.37 -1.12
C LYS A 183 18.27 -15.97 -0.63
N ALA A 184 17.79 -14.77 -0.98
CA ALA A 184 16.45 -14.30 -0.65
C ALA A 184 15.34 -14.99 -1.47
N HIS A 185 15.68 -15.61 -2.60
CA HIS A 185 14.69 -16.25 -3.47
C HIS A 185 13.98 -17.40 -2.74
N VAL A 186 12.68 -17.54 -2.95
CA VAL A 186 11.85 -18.55 -2.28
C VAL A 186 12.20 -20.00 -2.67
N ASN A 187 12.86 -20.19 -3.79
CA ASN A 187 13.31 -21.50 -4.26
C ASN A 187 14.78 -21.81 -3.92
N TYR A 188 15.48 -20.91 -3.22
CA TYR A 188 16.86 -21.17 -2.82
C TYR A 188 16.92 -22.28 -1.75
N THR A 189 17.72 -23.34 -2.00
CA THR A 189 17.72 -24.58 -1.19
C THR A 189 19.00 -24.84 -0.41
N ASP A 190 20.10 -24.15 -0.72
CA ASP A 190 21.37 -24.29 0.02
C ASP A 190 21.31 -23.50 1.34
N LEU A 191 20.44 -23.99 2.25
CA LEU A 191 20.13 -23.41 3.56
C LEU A 191 19.94 -24.52 4.58
N PRO A 192 20.19 -24.26 5.89
CA PRO A 192 19.82 -25.17 6.95
C PRO A 192 18.33 -25.54 6.93
N ALA A 193 18.01 -26.79 7.17
CA ALA A 193 16.64 -27.33 7.11
C ALA A 193 15.64 -26.52 7.98
N ALA A 194 16.07 -26.03 9.14
CA ALA A 194 15.23 -25.20 10.01
C ALA A 194 14.84 -23.86 9.37
N ILE A 195 15.73 -23.26 8.59
CA ILE A 195 15.45 -21.99 7.86
C ILE A 195 14.48 -22.27 6.72
N ILE A 196 14.68 -23.33 5.95
CA ILE A 196 13.74 -23.75 4.91
C ILE A 196 12.36 -24.00 5.53
N LYS A 197 12.27 -24.71 6.65
CA LYS A 197 11.02 -24.96 7.35
C LYS A 197 10.29 -23.66 7.74
N ASN A 198 11.00 -22.68 8.26
CA ASN A 198 10.42 -21.40 8.66
C ASN A 198 9.87 -20.63 7.44
N ARG A 199 10.64 -20.57 6.35
CA ARG A 199 10.20 -19.93 5.08
C ARG A 199 8.98 -20.62 4.51
N GLU A 200 8.97 -21.95 4.43
CA GLU A 200 7.82 -22.68 3.88
C GLU A 200 6.59 -22.55 4.77
N LEU A 201 6.74 -22.52 6.11
CA LEU A 201 5.63 -22.23 7.02
C LEU A 201 5.00 -20.87 6.73
N LEU A 202 5.84 -19.81 6.64
CA LEU A 202 5.36 -18.47 6.32
C LEU A 202 4.61 -18.46 4.99
N LYS A 203 5.20 -19.01 3.94
CA LYS A 203 4.60 -19.11 2.62
C LYS A 203 3.26 -19.86 2.66
N GLU A 204 3.19 -20.98 3.38
CA GLU A 204 1.98 -21.81 3.47
C GLU A 204 0.82 -21.04 4.13
N VAL A 205 1.06 -20.44 5.31
CA VAL A 205 0.00 -19.74 6.05
C VAL A 205 -0.50 -18.49 5.30
N MET A 206 0.39 -17.79 4.61
CA MET A 206 0.04 -16.64 3.77
C MET A 206 -0.77 -17.07 2.54
N THR A 207 -0.33 -18.11 1.83
CA THR A 207 -1.01 -18.62 0.63
C THR A 207 -2.42 -19.10 0.93
N ARG A 208 -2.66 -19.75 2.07
CA ARG A 208 -3.99 -20.18 2.51
C ARG A 208 -4.98 -19.03 2.69
N GLN A 209 -4.50 -17.81 2.88
CA GLN A 209 -5.31 -16.61 3.07
C GLN A 209 -5.30 -15.69 1.81
N GLY A 210 -4.91 -16.21 0.64
CA GLY A 210 -5.01 -15.50 -0.62
C GLY A 210 -3.83 -14.58 -0.94
N PHE A 211 -2.69 -14.78 -0.29
CA PHE A 211 -1.45 -14.12 -0.66
C PHE A 211 -0.59 -15.02 -1.55
N GLN A 212 0.19 -14.39 -2.40
CA GLN A 212 1.20 -15.02 -3.24
C GLN A 212 2.56 -14.43 -2.93
N VAL A 213 3.55 -15.28 -2.61
CA VAL A 213 4.93 -14.84 -2.39
C VAL A 213 5.56 -14.40 -3.70
N TYR A 214 6.35 -13.33 -3.68
CA TYR A 214 7.18 -12.93 -4.80
C TYR A 214 8.40 -13.87 -4.91
N ALA A 215 8.74 -14.29 -6.13
CA ALA A 215 9.72 -15.37 -6.33
C ALA A 215 11.12 -15.02 -5.83
N GLU A 216 11.50 -13.75 -5.92
CA GLU A 216 12.84 -13.23 -5.59
C GLU A 216 12.99 -12.80 -4.13
N GLU A 217 11.87 -12.74 -3.34
CA GLU A 217 11.85 -12.17 -1.99
C GLU A 217 11.00 -13.01 -1.05
N TRP A 218 11.62 -13.72 -0.09
CA TRP A 218 10.91 -14.60 0.86
C TRP A 218 9.94 -13.85 1.78
N TRP A 219 10.12 -12.54 2.00
CA TRP A 219 9.32 -11.69 2.88
C TRP A 219 8.12 -11.04 2.20
N HIS A 220 8.11 -10.93 0.85
CA HIS A 220 7.17 -10.15 0.05
C HIS A 220 5.95 -10.97 -0.38
N PHE A 221 4.76 -10.52 0.03
CA PHE A 221 3.51 -11.21 -0.25
C PHE A 221 2.46 -10.27 -0.85
N ASP A 222 2.02 -10.59 -2.06
CA ASP A 222 0.99 -9.88 -2.79
C ASP A 222 -0.39 -10.51 -2.57
N TYR A 223 -1.40 -9.70 -2.29
CA TYR A 223 -2.78 -10.16 -2.28
C TYR A 223 -3.28 -10.38 -3.72
N TYR A 224 -3.84 -11.55 -4.01
CA TYR A 224 -4.16 -11.98 -5.38
C TYR A 224 -5.17 -11.08 -6.12
N HIS A 225 -6.02 -10.31 -5.43
CA HIS A 225 -6.98 -9.38 -6.03
C HIS A 225 -6.48 -7.94 -6.14
N PHE A 226 -5.18 -7.68 -6.06
CA PHE A 226 -4.59 -6.34 -6.05
C PHE A 226 -5.03 -5.43 -7.22
N LYS A 227 -5.38 -6.02 -8.38
CA LYS A 227 -5.82 -5.26 -9.58
C LYS A 227 -7.15 -4.51 -9.38
N LYS A 228 -7.92 -4.85 -8.36
CA LYS A 228 -9.18 -4.15 -8.00
C LYS A 228 -8.94 -2.81 -7.31
N PHE A 229 -7.72 -2.52 -6.92
CA PHE A 229 -7.37 -1.35 -6.12
C PHE A 229 -6.47 -0.41 -6.90
N ASP A 230 -6.77 0.89 -6.82
CA ASP A 230 -5.99 1.93 -7.47
C ASP A 230 -4.63 2.14 -6.82
N LEU A 231 -3.68 2.68 -7.59
CA LEU A 231 -2.43 3.20 -7.06
C LEU A 231 -2.72 4.46 -6.23
N LEU A 232 -2.14 4.53 -5.04
CA LEU A 232 -2.30 5.65 -4.13
C LEU A 232 -0.97 6.35 -3.85
N ASP A 233 -1.06 7.66 -3.68
CA ASP A 233 0.00 8.51 -3.15
C ASP A 233 -0.52 9.37 -1.98
N ILE A 234 -1.26 8.74 -1.07
CA ILE A 234 -1.81 9.36 0.13
C ILE A 234 -0.74 9.32 1.23
N ALA A 235 -0.46 10.45 1.85
CA ALA A 235 0.49 10.52 2.97
C ALA A 235 -0.07 9.79 4.20
N PHE A 236 0.82 9.26 5.05
CA PHE A 236 0.41 8.54 6.26
C PHE A 236 -0.35 9.46 7.23
N GLU A 237 -0.04 10.75 7.24
CA GLU A 237 -0.70 11.79 8.04
C GLU A 237 -2.15 12.05 7.64
N ASP A 238 -2.53 11.72 6.41
CA ASP A 238 -3.89 11.88 5.86
C ASP A 238 -4.76 10.64 6.09
N LEU A 239 -4.18 9.56 6.63
CA LEU A 239 -4.85 8.30 6.95
C LEU A 239 -5.33 8.27 8.41
N PRO A 240 -6.37 7.48 8.73
CA PRO A 240 -6.90 7.38 10.10
C PRO A 240 -5.94 6.71 11.08
#